data_834e507d86cf39037a4348be7c3cb3ae
#
_entry.id   834e507d86cf39037a4348be7c3cb3ae
#
_cell.length_a   1.000
_cell.length_b   1.000
_cell.length_c   1.000
_cell.angle_alpha   90.00
_cell.angle_beta   90.00
_cell.angle_gamma   90.00
#
_symmetry.space_group_name_H-M   'P 1'
#
loop_
_entity.id
_entity.type
_entity.pdbx_description
1 polymer ?
#
loop_
_entity_poly.entity_id
_entity_poly.type
_entity_poly.pdbx_seq_one_letter_code
_entity_poly.pdbx_strand_id
1 'polypeptide(L)'
;QPGCSTEGVRTYTATVTLDGKNYTDTRTETLPSLGHKTQLVGAKAATCTEDGYTGDEVCTVCGETVKKGEVIPALGHKTQLVGAKAATCTEDGYTGDEVCTVCGEIVKKGEVIKATGHQYKDGKCTVCGASDPNYKPAVKTGDESNTALWVLVMASAAMLAAAVVVLPRKKHSR
;
A
#
# COMPACT_ATOMS: atom_id res chain seq x y z
N GLN A 1 -4.68 55.77 33.30
CA GLN A 1 -3.93 55.17 32.20
C GLN A 1 -4.87 54.43 31.25
N PRO A 2 -4.62 54.41 29.94
CA PRO A 2 -5.43 53.65 28.98
C PRO A 2 -5.26 52.14 29.20
N GLY A 3 -6.34 51.40 29.02
CA GLY A 3 -6.32 49.95 28.96
C GLY A 3 -6.21 49.42 27.51
N CYS A 4 -6.33 48.10 27.34
CA CYS A 4 -6.28 47.51 25.97
C CYS A 4 -7.41 47.96 25.09
N SER A 5 -8.65 48.04 25.66
CA SER A 5 -9.88 48.44 24.95
C SER A 5 -10.50 49.72 25.47
N THR A 6 -9.94 50.30 26.53
CA THR A 6 -10.48 51.54 27.14
C THR A 6 -9.53 52.71 26.97
N GLU A 7 -10.07 53.87 26.68
CA GLU A 7 -9.34 55.12 26.65
C GLU A 7 -8.89 55.52 28.03
N GLY A 8 -7.76 56.18 28.15
CA GLY A 8 -7.26 56.77 29.36
C GLY A 8 -7.54 58.26 29.37
N VAL A 9 -7.41 58.87 30.54
CA VAL A 9 -7.45 60.34 30.73
C VAL A 9 -6.16 60.78 31.44
N ARG A 10 -5.53 61.76 30.87
CA ARG A 10 -4.41 62.48 31.50
C ARG A 10 -4.93 63.84 31.95
N THR A 11 -4.72 64.12 33.23
CA THR A 11 -5.11 65.43 33.82
C THR A 11 -3.85 66.21 34.12
N TYR A 12 -3.80 67.39 33.60
CA TYR A 12 -2.78 68.39 33.90
C TYR A 12 -3.37 69.39 34.89
N THR A 13 -2.69 69.61 36.00
CA THR A 13 -3.12 70.60 37.02
C THR A 13 -2.01 71.65 37.17
N ALA A 14 -2.36 72.88 36.89
CA ALA A 14 -1.54 74.04 37.14
C ALA A 14 -2.03 74.76 38.37
N THR A 15 -1.15 75.00 39.36
CA THR A 15 -1.49 75.75 40.56
C THR A 15 -0.56 76.96 40.67
N VAL A 16 -1.18 78.14 40.88
CA VAL A 16 -0.46 79.40 41.13
C VAL A 16 -0.94 79.91 42.44
N THR A 17 0.05 80.30 43.33
CA THR A 17 -0.23 80.94 44.61
C THR A 17 -0.04 82.42 44.45
N LEU A 18 -1.10 83.20 44.70
CA LEU A 18 -1.07 84.69 44.74
C LEU A 18 -1.66 85.17 46.07
N ASP A 19 -0.96 86.05 46.81
CA ASP A 19 -1.38 86.59 48.04
C ASP A 19 -1.80 85.55 49.13
N GLY A 20 -1.06 84.37 49.18
CA GLY A 20 -1.39 83.26 50.04
C GLY A 20 -2.58 82.41 49.62
N LYS A 21 -3.18 82.66 48.48
CA LYS A 21 -4.34 81.95 47.94
C LYS A 21 -3.92 81.14 46.73
N ASN A 22 -4.27 79.85 46.73
CA ASN A 22 -4.03 78.93 45.58
C ASN A 22 -5.12 79.03 44.52
N TYR A 23 -4.73 79.21 43.30
CA TYR A 23 -5.57 79.16 42.11
C TYR A 23 -5.15 77.94 41.32
N THR A 24 -6.11 77.06 41.05
CA THR A 24 -5.85 75.80 40.33
C THR A 24 -6.67 75.77 39.07
N ASP A 25 -5.99 75.47 37.93
CA ASP A 25 -6.63 75.18 36.66
C ASP A 25 -6.34 73.72 36.22
N THR A 26 -7.30 73.07 35.65
CA THR A 26 -7.18 71.66 35.24
C THR A 26 -7.56 71.52 33.76
N ARG A 27 -6.68 70.83 33.04
CA ARG A 27 -6.88 70.41 31.64
C ARG A 27 -6.80 68.90 31.53
N THR A 28 -7.74 68.27 30.83
CA THR A 28 -7.76 66.84 30.55
C THR A 28 -7.45 66.58 29.09
N GLU A 29 -6.72 65.48 28.85
CA GLU A 29 -6.39 64.96 27.53
C GLU A 29 -6.82 63.48 27.50
N THR A 30 -7.60 63.08 26.46
CA THR A 30 -7.96 61.70 26.26
C THR A 30 -6.80 60.95 25.57
N LEU A 31 -6.41 59.83 26.15
CA LEU A 31 -5.37 58.94 25.58
C LEU A 31 -6.10 57.77 24.91
N PRO A 32 -5.73 57.42 23.65
CA PRO A 32 -6.35 56.31 22.98
C PRO A 32 -6.03 54.98 23.71
N SER A 33 -6.93 53.98 23.53
CA SER A 33 -6.69 52.62 24.01
C SER A 33 -5.42 52.03 23.39
N LEU A 34 -4.74 51.13 24.12
CA LEU A 34 -3.45 50.56 23.74
C LEU A 34 -3.60 49.45 22.66
N GLY A 35 -4.83 48.96 22.44
CA GLY A 35 -5.10 47.79 21.62
C GLY A 35 -4.65 46.51 22.31
N HIS A 36 -4.96 45.37 21.71
CA HIS A 36 -4.54 44.06 22.18
C HIS A 36 -3.26 43.62 21.48
N LYS A 37 -2.28 43.16 22.25
CA LYS A 37 -1.10 42.45 21.75
C LYS A 37 -1.33 40.98 21.99
N THR A 38 -1.67 40.23 20.92
CA THR A 38 -2.06 38.83 21.02
C THR A 38 -0.90 37.88 20.83
N GLN A 39 -1.00 36.71 21.47
CA GLN A 39 -0.21 35.51 21.21
C GLN A 39 -1.14 34.33 20.96
N LEU A 40 -0.68 33.35 20.19
CA LEU A 40 -1.41 32.12 19.92
C LEU A 40 -1.21 31.14 21.07
N VAL A 41 -2.29 30.63 21.66
CA VAL A 41 -2.28 29.71 22.81
C VAL A 41 -3.09 28.45 22.48
N GLY A 42 -2.57 27.29 22.87
CA GLY A 42 -3.27 26.01 22.73
C GLY A 42 -3.34 25.45 21.33
N ALA A 43 -2.58 25.97 20.37
CA ALA A 43 -2.50 25.38 19.03
C ALA A 43 -1.98 23.93 19.09
N LYS A 44 -2.69 23.02 18.40
CA LYS A 44 -2.35 21.59 18.29
C LYS A 44 -2.59 21.14 16.86
N ALA A 45 -1.62 20.48 16.25
CA ALA A 45 -1.82 19.87 14.94
C ALA A 45 -2.79 18.68 15.01
N ALA A 46 -3.61 18.48 13.99
CA ALA A 46 -4.42 17.26 13.84
C ALA A 46 -3.52 16.06 13.59
N THR A 47 -3.90 14.91 14.14
CA THR A 47 -3.31 13.61 13.84
C THR A 47 -4.24 12.79 12.94
N CYS A 48 -3.88 11.53 12.67
CA CYS A 48 -4.79 10.65 11.88
C CYS A 48 -6.12 10.41 12.60
N THR A 49 -6.12 10.39 13.96
CA THR A 49 -7.26 9.98 14.78
C THR A 49 -7.78 11.06 15.70
N GLU A 50 -7.00 12.09 15.95
CA GLU A 50 -7.37 13.18 16.86
C GLU A 50 -7.47 14.50 16.12
N ASP A 51 -8.49 15.27 16.47
CA ASP A 51 -8.65 16.63 16.00
C ASP A 51 -7.51 17.53 16.49
N GLY A 52 -7.11 18.45 15.66
CA GLY A 52 -6.22 19.55 16.00
C GLY A 52 -7.02 20.80 16.41
N TYR A 53 -6.29 21.86 16.68
CA TYR A 53 -6.83 23.16 17.06
C TYR A 53 -5.91 24.27 16.57
N THR A 54 -6.49 25.33 15.98
CA THR A 54 -5.69 26.46 15.46
C THR A 54 -5.08 27.31 16.55
N GLY A 55 -5.60 27.22 17.79
CA GLY A 55 -5.18 28.03 18.94
C GLY A 55 -5.98 29.31 19.07
N ASP A 56 -6.09 29.79 20.32
CA ASP A 56 -6.75 31.05 20.66
C ASP A 56 -5.75 32.21 20.56
N GLU A 57 -6.18 33.37 20.04
CA GLU A 57 -5.42 34.61 20.14
C GLU A 57 -5.73 35.28 21.49
N VAL A 58 -4.81 35.20 22.40
CA VAL A 58 -4.93 35.73 23.79
C VAL A 58 -4.05 36.95 23.95
N CYS A 59 -4.63 38.04 24.48
CA CYS A 59 -3.85 39.25 24.80
C CYS A 59 -2.85 39.02 25.89
N THR A 60 -1.57 39.32 25.65
CA THR A 60 -0.48 39.16 26.62
C THR A 60 -0.51 40.17 27.76
N VAL A 61 -1.30 41.23 27.62
CA VAL A 61 -1.38 42.33 28.61
C VAL A 61 -2.57 42.15 29.55
N CYS A 62 -3.77 41.89 29.02
CA CYS A 62 -5.02 41.79 29.80
C CYS A 62 -5.53 40.34 29.94
N GLY A 63 -4.95 39.38 29.24
CA GLY A 63 -5.39 37.98 29.30
C GLY A 63 -6.68 37.68 28.53
N GLU A 64 -7.27 38.66 27.86
CA GLU A 64 -8.52 38.47 27.10
C GLU A 64 -8.29 37.65 25.84
N THR A 65 -9.20 36.70 25.58
CA THR A 65 -9.23 35.96 24.30
C THR A 65 -9.89 36.86 23.24
N VAL A 66 -9.07 37.40 22.38
CA VAL A 66 -9.49 38.31 21.30
C VAL A 66 -10.16 37.54 20.17
N LYS A 67 -9.63 36.34 19.87
CA LYS A 67 -10.18 35.45 18.86
C LYS A 67 -10.05 34.01 19.31
N LYS A 68 -11.14 33.27 19.24
CA LYS A 68 -11.14 31.82 19.46
C LYS A 68 -10.61 31.08 18.23
N GLY A 69 -9.82 30.05 18.49
CA GLY A 69 -9.38 29.13 17.47
C GLY A 69 -10.50 28.26 16.92
N GLU A 70 -10.16 27.51 15.90
CA GLU A 70 -11.06 26.56 15.24
C GLU A 70 -10.52 25.14 15.36
N VAL A 71 -11.43 24.16 15.43
CA VAL A 71 -11.08 22.75 15.40
C VAL A 71 -10.59 22.40 14.00
N ILE A 72 -9.44 21.71 13.92
CA ILE A 72 -8.91 21.11 12.70
C ILE A 72 -9.32 19.65 12.73
N PRO A 73 -10.20 19.17 11.85
CA PRO A 73 -10.62 17.76 11.86
C PRO A 73 -9.43 16.79 11.73
N ALA A 74 -9.55 15.63 12.36
CA ALA A 74 -8.59 14.54 12.21
C ALA A 74 -8.37 14.20 10.74
N LEU A 75 -7.11 13.92 10.37
CA LEU A 75 -6.70 13.73 8.97
C LEU A 75 -7.22 12.42 8.36
N GLY A 76 -7.63 11.47 9.22
CA GLY A 76 -7.92 10.10 8.83
C GLY A 76 -6.65 9.33 8.44
N HIS A 77 -6.79 8.03 8.17
CA HIS A 77 -5.69 7.22 7.69
C HIS A 77 -5.64 7.20 6.17
N LYS A 78 -4.47 7.49 5.62
CA LYS A 78 -4.16 7.26 4.19
C LYS A 78 -3.36 5.98 4.10
N THR A 79 -3.99 4.88 3.66
CA THR A 79 -3.38 3.56 3.67
C THR A 79 -2.69 3.21 2.37
N GLN A 80 -1.67 2.36 2.46
CA GLN A 80 -1.07 1.62 1.37
C GLN A 80 -1.01 0.14 1.71
N LEU A 81 -1.05 -0.72 0.69
CA LEU A 81 -0.94 -2.16 0.85
C LEU A 81 0.53 -2.56 0.96
N VAL A 82 0.87 -3.29 2.03
CA VAL A 82 2.24 -3.72 2.33
C VAL A 82 2.29 -5.23 2.53
N GLY A 83 3.33 -5.87 1.99
CA GLY A 83 3.58 -7.30 2.20
C GLY A 83 2.67 -8.25 1.43
N ALA A 84 1.90 -7.77 0.45
CA ALA A 84 1.10 -8.64 -0.41
C ALA A 84 1.99 -9.63 -1.17
N LYS A 85 1.61 -10.90 -1.15
CA LYS A 85 2.29 -12.01 -1.84
C LYS A 85 1.26 -12.95 -2.44
N ALA A 86 1.37 -13.23 -3.73
CA ALA A 86 0.50 -14.22 -4.35
C ALA A 86 0.80 -15.63 -3.82
N ALA A 87 -0.24 -16.46 -3.67
CA ALA A 87 -0.07 -17.88 -3.37
C ALA A 87 0.56 -18.60 -4.57
N THR A 88 1.41 -19.59 -4.29
CA THR A 88 1.94 -20.52 -5.29
C THR A 88 1.28 -21.89 -5.15
N CYS A 89 1.73 -22.86 -5.92
CA CYS A 89 1.24 -24.24 -5.77
C CYS A 89 1.57 -24.84 -4.40
N THR A 90 2.68 -24.42 -3.78
CA THR A 90 3.21 -25.03 -2.55
C THR A 90 3.32 -24.08 -1.37
N GLU A 91 3.30 -22.76 -1.62
CA GLU A 91 3.41 -21.76 -0.58
C GLU A 91 2.15 -20.93 -0.49
N ASP A 92 1.74 -20.65 0.75
CA ASP A 92 0.67 -19.73 1.02
C ASP A 92 1.06 -18.30 0.57
N GLY A 93 0.09 -17.58 0.06
CA GLY A 93 0.17 -16.15 -0.22
C GLY A 93 -0.37 -15.32 0.95
N TYR A 94 -0.41 -14.02 0.76
CA TYR A 94 -0.89 -13.03 1.72
C TYR A 94 -1.53 -11.86 0.99
N THR A 95 -2.69 -11.38 1.45
CA THR A 95 -3.37 -10.24 0.80
C THR A 95 -2.64 -8.92 1.04
N GLY A 96 -1.78 -8.84 2.05
CA GLY A 96 -1.08 -7.63 2.49
C GLY A 96 -1.84 -6.86 3.56
N ASP A 97 -1.11 -6.10 4.37
CA ASP A 97 -1.65 -5.21 5.39
C ASP A 97 -1.94 -3.83 4.81
N GLU A 98 -3.04 -3.19 5.19
CA GLU A 98 -3.28 -1.78 4.92
C GLU A 98 -2.61 -0.94 6.01
N VAL A 99 -1.47 -0.34 5.68
CA VAL A 99 -0.65 0.45 6.61
C VAL A 99 -0.80 1.93 6.29
N CYS A 100 -1.06 2.74 7.33
CA CYS A 100 -1.13 4.19 7.16
C CYS A 100 0.24 4.78 6.81
N THR A 101 0.31 5.56 5.73
CA THR A 101 1.54 6.20 5.26
C THR A 101 1.99 7.38 6.14
N VAL A 102 1.11 7.89 6.99
CA VAL A 102 1.36 9.06 7.85
C VAL A 102 1.82 8.64 9.25
N CYS A 103 1.09 7.73 9.90
CA CYS A 103 1.40 7.31 11.28
C CYS A 103 2.00 5.90 11.40
N GLY A 104 2.03 5.13 10.31
CA GLY A 104 2.56 3.76 10.31
C GLY A 104 1.63 2.71 10.93
N GLU A 105 0.44 3.07 11.35
CA GLU A 105 -0.51 2.14 11.96
C GLU A 105 -1.07 1.17 10.93
N ILE A 106 -1.23 -0.10 11.34
CA ILE A 106 -1.92 -1.13 10.53
C ILE A 106 -3.42 -0.94 10.74
N VAL A 107 -4.09 -0.34 9.77
CA VAL A 107 -5.53 -0.07 9.79
C VAL A 107 -6.32 -1.35 9.56
N LYS A 108 -5.80 -2.22 8.68
CA LYS A 108 -6.41 -3.53 8.41
C LYS A 108 -5.33 -4.56 8.16
N LYS A 109 -5.39 -5.67 8.89
CA LYS A 109 -4.54 -6.84 8.64
C LYS A 109 -4.99 -7.60 7.42
N GLY A 110 -4.03 -8.06 6.64
CA GLY A 110 -4.27 -8.96 5.54
C GLY A 110 -4.67 -10.36 5.99
N GLU A 111 -5.00 -11.18 5.01
CA GLU A 111 -5.40 -12.57 5.19
C GLU A 111 -4.46 -13.51 4.44
N VAL A 112 -4.28 -14.70 4.97
CA VAL A 112 -3.50 -15.75 4.32
C VAL A 112 -4.31 -16.32 3.14
N ILE A 113 -3.70 -16.32 1.96
CA ILE A 113 -4.22 -16.97 0.76
C ILE A 113 -3.61 -18.37 0.71
N LYS A 114 -4.41 -19.41 0.87
CA LYS A 114 -3.90 -20.78 0.87
C LYS A 114 -3.21 -21.12 -0.46
N ALA A 115 -2.16 -21.95 -0.36
CA ALA A 115 -1.49 -22.52 -1.52
C ALA A 115 -2.51 -23.21 -2.44
N THR A 116 -2.37 -23.02 -3.74
CA THR A 116 -3.36 -23.51 -4.73
C THR A 116 -3.28 -25.01 -4.97
N GLY A 117 -2.20 -25.65 -4.50
CA GLY A 117 -1.90 -27.03 -4.83
C GLY A 117 -1.45 -27.19 -6.29
N HIS A 118 -1.07 -28.42 -6.64
CA HIS A 118 -0.70 -28.76 -8.02
C HIS A 118 -1.92 -29.26 -8.78
N GLN A 119 -2.08 -28.76 -10.02
CA GLN A 119 -3.06 -29.26 -10.99
C GLN A 119 -2.29 -29.96 -12.11
N TYR A 120 -2.25 -31.30 -12.06
CA TYR A 120 -1.47 -32.08 -13.00
C TYR A 120 -2.25 -32.41 -14.27
N LYS A 121 -1.59 -32.24 -15.42
CA LYS A 121 -2.03 -32.69 -16.73
C LYS A 121 -0.84 -33.28 -17.48
N ASP A 122 -0.97 -34.46 -18.03
CA ASP A 122 0.08 -35.17 -18.77
C ASP A 122 1.42 -35.27 -18.00
N GLY A 123 1.32 -35.48 -16.68
CA GLY A 123 2.46 -35.65 -15.79
C GLY A 123 3.14 -34.36 -15.35
N LYS A 124 2.59 -33.20 -15.66
CA LYS A 124 3.11 -31.90 -15.22
C LYS A 124 2.03 -31.00 -14.66
N CYS A 125 2.39 -30.22 -13.65
CA CYS A 125 1.51 -29.18 -13.14
C CYS A 125 1.34 -28.07 -14.20
N THR A 126 0.11 -27.72 -14.50
CA THR A 126 -0.23 -26.70 -15.51
C THR A 126 0.16 -25.28 -15.11
N VAL A 127 0.39 -25.04 -13.80
CA VAL A 127 0.71 -23.73 -13.24
C VAL A 127 2.22 -23.54 -13.06
N CYS A 128 2.91 -24.48 -12.39
CA CYS A 128 4.33 -24.34 -12.06
C CYS A 128 5.26 -25.30 -12.83
N GLY A 129 4.72 -26.21 -13.63
CA GLY A 129 5.49 -27.17 -14.41
C GLY A 129 6.09 -28.33 -13.61
N ALA A 130 5.85 -28.41 -12.29
CA ALA A 130 6.35 -29.50 -11.46
C ALA A 130 5.86 -30.86 -11.96
N SER A 131 6.71 -31.87 -11.90
CA SER A 131 6.35 -33.23 -12.32
C SER A 131 5.40 -33.87 -11.30
N ASP A 132 4.41 -34.60 -11.80
CA ASP A 132 3.53 -35.44 -10.97
C ASP A 132 4.29 -36.67 -10.50
N PRO A 133 4.50 -36.85 -9.18
CA PRO A 133 5.22 -38.01 -8.65
C PRO A 133 4.50 -39.33 -8.91
N ASN A 134 3.20 -39.30 -9.20
CA ASN A 134 2.37 -40.48 -9.46
C ASN A 134 2.11 -40.72 -10.96
N TYR A 135 2.64 -39.87 -11.85
CA TYR A 135 2.44 -40.01 -13.28
C TYR A 135 3.12 -41.26 -13.82
N LYS A 136 2.33 -42.16 -14.33
CA LYS A 136 2.78 -43.31 -15.11
C LYS A 136 2.49 -43.03 -16.58
N PRO A 137 3.51 -42.79 -17.40
CA PRO A 137 3.28 -42.63 -18.82
C PRO A 137 2.62 -43.93 -19.35
N ALA A 138 1.58 -43.75 -20.18
CA ALA A 138 0.98 -44.91 -20.88
C ALA A 138 2.10 -45.60 -21.65
N VAL A 139 2.38 -46.83 -21.27
CA VAL A 139 3.31 -47.65 -22.07
C VAL A 139 2.68 -47.78 -23.44
N LYS A 140 3.28 -47.25 -24.47
CA LYS A 140 2.92 -47.55 -25.86
C LYS A 140 3.25 -49.03 -26.09
N THR A 141 2.33 -49.93 -25.78
CA THR A 141 2.33 -51.33 -26.24
C THR A 141 1.90 -51.34 -27.70
N GLY A 142 2.49 -50.47 -28.47
CA GLY A 142 2.42 -50.55 -29.92
C GLY A 142 3.56 -51.43 -30.34
N ASP A 143 3.30 -52.69 -30.74
CA ASP A 143 4.21 -53.45 -31.54
C ASP A 143 4.41 -52.65 -32.85
N GLU A 144 5.46 -51.79 -32.86
CA GLU A 144 5.99 -51.25 -34.11
C GLU A 144 6.88 -52.33 -34.78
N SER A 145 6.53 -53.59 -34.60
CA SER A 145 7.02 -54.60 -35.51
C SER A 145 6.50 -54.19 -36.90
N ASN A 146 7.46 -53.83 -37.71
CA ASN A 146 7.23 -53.39 -39.08
C ASN A 146 6.76 -54.61 -39.85
N THR A 147 5.48 -54.99 -39.65
CA THR A 147 4.85 -56.16 -40.27
C THR A 147 5.02 -56.16 -41.77
N ALA A 148 5.10 -54.96 -42.39
CA ALA A 148 5.47 -54.79 -43.78
C ALA A 148 6.87 -55.31 -44.10
N LEU A 149 7.86 -55.14 -43.23
CA LEU A 149 9.21 -55.62 -43.43
C LEU A 149 9.28 -57.14 -43.32
N TRP A 150 8.54 -57.73 -42.35
CA TRP A 150 8.47 -59.18 -42.22
C TRP A 150 7.73 -59.86 -43.41
N VAL A 151 6.70 -59.25 -43.92
CA VAL A 151 6.03 -59.72 -45.12
C VAL A 151 6.93 -59.68 -46.36
N LEU A 152 7.75 -58.66 -46.52
CA LEU A 152 8.74 -58.57 -47.62
C LEU A 152 9.86 -59.63 -47.47
N VAL A 153 10.35 -59.87 -46.24
CA VAL A 153 11.37 -60.88 -45.98
C VAL A 153 10.82 -62.29 -46.28
N MET A 154 9.59 -62.61 -45.89
CA MET A 154 8.99 -63.90 -46.16
C MET A 154 8.64 -64.09 -47.67
N ALA A 155 8.23 -63.04 -48.36
CA ALA A 155 7.99 -63.08 -49.79
C ALA A 155 9.28 -63.32 -50.60
N SER A 156 10.40 -62.73 -50.21
CA SER A 156 11.72 -62.94 -50.82
C SER A 156 12.28 -64.37 -50.59
N ALA A 157 12.08 -64.94 -49.42
CA ALA A 157 12.47 -66.32 -49.09
C ALA A 157 11.66 -67.34 -49.91
N ALA A 158 10.36 -67.08 -50.14
CA ALA A 158 9.53 -67.95 -50.96
C ALA A 158 9.97 -67.94 -52.44
N MET A 159 10.39 -66.79 -52.99
CA MET A 159 10.91 -66.71 -54.38
C MET A 159 12.25 -67.41 -54.56
N LEU A 160 13.15 -67.39 -53.56
CA LEU A 160 14.43 -68.14 -53.56
C LEU A 160 14.18 -69.67 -53.56
N ALA A 161 13.22 -70.14 -52.77
CA ALA A 161 12.85 -71.58 -52.77
C ALA A 161 12.26 -72.09 -54.13
N ALA A 162 11.49 -71.26 -54.79
CA ALA A 162 10.96 -71.60 -56.10
C ALA A 162 12.01 -71.63 -57.22
N ALA A 163 13.07 -70.82 -57.12
CA ALA A 163 14.18 -70.85 -58.12
C ALA A 163 15.08 -72.09 -57.98
N VAL A 164 15.18 -72.74 -56.81
CA VAL A 164 15.95 -73.97 -56.63
C VAL A 164 15.25 -75.22 -57.29
N VAL A 165 13.93 -75.21 -57.42
CA VAL A 165 13.18 -76.37 -57.94
C VAL A 165 13.17 -76.43 -59.50
N VAL A 166 13.62 -75.39 -60.16
CA VAL A 166 13.54 -75.29 -61.68
C VAL A 166 14.90 -75.60 -62.38
N LEU A 167 15.95 -76.05 -61.69
CA LEU A 167 17.19 -76.44 -62.31
C LEU A 167 17.07 -77.83 -62.92
N PRO A 168 17.16 -77.98 -64.27
CA PRO A 168 17.04 -79.28 -64.91
C PRO A 168 18.21 -80.24 -64.57
N ARG A 169 17.91 -81.40 -64.05
CA ARG A 169 18.86 -82.49 -63.93
C ARG A 169 19.46 -82.82 -65.25
N LYS A 170 20.68 -82.43 -65.46
CA LYS A 170 21.44 -82.86 -66.60
C LYS A 170 21.74 -84.38 -66.46
N LYS A 171 21.13 -85.20 -67.32
CA LYS A 171 21.36 -86.59 -67.43
C LYS A 171 22.78 -86.80 -67.92
N HIS A 172 23.61 -87.49 -67.17
CA HIS A 172 24.86 -88.07 -67.66
C HIS A 172 24.48 -89.37 -68.35
N SER A 173 24.74 -89.51 -69.69
CA SER A 173 24.81 -90.71 -70.46
C SER A 173 26.22 -90.82 -70.98
N ARG A 174 26.87 -91.80 -70.48
CA ARG A 174 28.00 -92.50 -70.93
C ARG A 174 28.90 -91.87 -71.98
#